data_35446815f878e35ab5500b4e79153804
#
_entry.id   35446815f878e35ab5500b4e79153804
#
_cell.length_a   1.000
_cell.length_b   1.000
_cell.length_c   1.000
_cell.angle_alpha   90.00
_cell.angle_beta   90.00
_cell.angle_gamma   90.00
#
_symmetry.space_group_name_H-M   'P 1'
#
loop_
_entity.id
_entity.type
_entity.pdbx_description
1 polymer ?
#
loop_
_entity_poly.entity_id
_entity_poly.type
_entity_poly.pdbx_seq_one_letter_code
_entity_poly.pdbx_strand_id
1 'polypeptide(L)'
;MNSPKASVLIPVYNGERHLPECLDSVLAQDFRDLEILLSDDGSTDGSAKIIENYAARNSHLRWWRNPKNLGLTANTNVCIRAAQGEYLKFVHQDDLLLSASAISKLAAELDRNPGVSLAACRQHLTGTGSRPLVFCDRTGIYDGRRMIVASLERNTNLIGQPTLTLFRRRQAQRGFDERFTGFMDFEMWCHLLEQGDFAYLTEELASWRVHGDQQTARHAASRETDMEHLRFMEIYYAKPWLRAAATDRMLFAQIYYLGKKHGREARGLTDLMRSHLKCGRFVWQWLKHKAGRPWGKLGRKLAGR
;
A
#
# COMPACT_ATOMS: atom_id res chain seq x y z
N MET A 1 23.62 -22.33 4.81
CA MET A 1 22.63 -22.27 3.70
C MET A 1 22.55 -20.81 3.29
N ASN A 2 22.57 -20.52 2.00
CA ASN A 2 22.38 -19.14 1.54
C ASN A 2 20.95 -18.69 1.88
N SER A 3 20.79 -17.43 2.34
CA SER A 3 19.46 -16.85 2.53
C SER A 3 18.71 -16.79 1.21
N PRO A 4 17.39 -17.01 1.16
CA PRO A 4 16.62 -16.93 -0.07
C PRO A 4 16.66 -15.49 -0.64
N LYS A 5 16.50 -15.37 -1.93
CA LYS A 5 16.45 -14.05 -2.58
C LYS A 5 15.18 -13.28 -2.22
N ALA A 6 14.04 -13.97 -2.07
CA ALA A 6 12.78 -13.35 -1.68
C ALA A 6 12.06 -14.13 -0.58
N SER A 7 11.34 -13.42 0.29
CA SER A 7 10.35 -13.98 1.21
C SER A 7 8.96 -13.54 0.76
N VAL A 8 8.09 -14.50 0.44
CA VAL A 8 6.66 -14.26 0.22
C VAL A 8 5.96 -14.35 1.56
N LEU A 9 5.27 -13.29 1.96
CA LEU A 9 4.67 -13.10 3.28
C LEU A 9 3.15 -13.06 3.14
N ILE A 10 2.46 -14.00 3.80
CA ILE A 10 1.00 -14.15 3.73
C ILE A 10 0.43 -14.10 5.14
N PRO A 11 0.03 -12.93 5.64
CA PRO A 11 -0.74 -12.83 6.87
C PRO A 11 -2.16 -13.37 6.63
N VAL A 12 -2.62 -14.26 7.52
CA VAL A 12 -3.91 -14.95 7.39
C VAL A 12 -4.76 -14.72 8.62
N TYR A 13 -6.04 -14.40 8.42
CA TYR A 13 -7.09 -14.41 9.42
C TYR A 13 -8.45 -14.65 8.78
N ASN A 14 -9.07 -15.81 9.06
CA ASN A 14 -10.37 -16.22 8.52
C ASN A 14 -10.43 -16.09 6.98
N GLY A 15 -9.48 -16.73 6.30
CA GLY A 15 -9.28 -16.61 4.86
C GLY A 15 -9.72 -17.84 4.06
N GLU A 16 -10.40 -18.83 4.66
CA GLU A 16 -10.66 -20.15 4.05
C GLU A 16 -11.21 -20.06 2.63
N ARG A 17 -12.02 -19.03 2.37
CA ARG A 17 -12.70 -18.84 1.09
C ARG A 17 -11.74 -18.57 -0.09
N HIS A 18 -10.67 -17.82 0.13
CA HIS A 18 -9.80 -17.31 -0.94
C HIS A 18 -8.36 -17.80 -0.83
N LEU A 19 -7.97 -18.29 0.35
CA LEU A 19 -6.60 -18.74 0.63
C LEU A 19 -6.07 -19.82 -0.33
N PRO A 20 -6.87 -20.82 -0.79
CA PRO A 20 -6.39 -21.79 -1.76
C PRO A 20 -5.93 -21.15 -3.07
N GLU A 21 -6.75 -20.27 -3.67
CA GLU A 21 -6.39 -19.56 -4.92
C GLU A 21 -5.14 -18.69 -4.73
N CYS A 22 -5.04 -18.00 -3.59
CA CYS A 22 -3.86 -17.21 -3.24
C CYS A 22 -2.60 -18.08 -3.23
N LEU A 23 -2.62 -19.21 -2.49
CA LEU A 23 -1.50 -20.13 -2.38
C LEU A 23 -1.12 -20.75 -3.72
N ASP A 24 -2.08 -21.18 -4.51
CA ASP A 24 -1.83 -21.72 -5.86
C ASP A 24 -1.12 -20.68 -6.75
N SER A 25 -1.53 -19.42 -6.70
CA SER A 25 -0.90 -18.34 -7.47
C SER A 25 0.54 -18.06 -7.06
N VAL A 26 0.85 -18.21 -5.76
CA VAL A 26 2.21 -18.06 -5.22
C VAL A 26 3.08 -19.25 -5.56
N LEU A 27 2.55 -20.47 -5.47
CA LEU A 27 3.28 -21.69 -5.79
C LEU A 27 3.55 -21.85 -7.29
N ALA A 28 2.74 -21.21 -8.14
CA ALA A 28 2.91 -21.20 -9.59
C ALA A 28 4.03 -20.25 -10.08
N GLN A 29 4.69 -19.49 -9.18
CA GLN A 29 5.73 -18.56 -9.60
C GLN A 29 6.97 -19.26 -10.16
N ASP A 30 7.59 -18.66 -11.18
CA ASP A 30 8.83 -19.12 -11.81
C ASP A 30 10.09 -18.80 -10.98
N PHE A 31 9.97 -17.94 -9.99
CA PHE A 31 11.05 -17.51 -9.10
C PHE A 31 11.31 -18.59 -8.02
N ARG A 32 12.42 -19.34 -8.16
CA ARG A 32 12.69 -20.52 -7.33
C ARG A 32 13.45 -20.21 -6.03
N ASP A 33 14.22 -19.14 -5.99
CA ASP A 33 15.00 -18.74 -4.81
C ASP A 33 14.14 -17.93 -3.83
N LEU A 34 13.11 -18.57 -3.28
CA LEU A 34 12.17 -17.97 -2.36
C LEU A 34 11.79 -18.90 -1.20
N GLU A 35 11.38 -18.29 -0.10
CA GLU A 35 10.61 -18.92 0.99
C GLU A 35 9.19 -18.36 1.03
N ILE A 36 8.24 -19.14 1.49
CA ILE A 36 6.85 -18.75 1.70
C ILE A 36 6.54 -18.83 3.19
N LEU A 37 6.11 -17.73 3.77
CA LEU A 37 5.85 -17.59 5.20
C LEU A 37 4.39 -17.21 5.43
N LEU A 38 3.65 -18.07 6.14
CA LEU A 38 2.27 -17.82 6.53
C LEU A 38 2.16 -17.62 8.04
N SER A 39 1.51 -16.54 8.44
CA SER A 39 1.17 -16.29 9.84
C SER A 39 -0.35 -16.32 10.02
N ASP A 40 -0.87 -17.40 10.59
CA ASP A 40 -2.28 -17.50 10.96
C ASP A 40 -2.54 -16.73 12.27
N ASP A 41 -3.35 -15.69 12.19
CA ASP A 41 -3.65 -14.80 13.30
C ASP A 41 -4.78 -15.33 14.22
N GLY A 42 -4.76 -16.62 14.49
CA GLY A 42 -5.76 -17.28 15.33
C GLY A 42 -7.11 -17.45 14.63
N SER A 43 -7.11 -17.86 13.35
CA SER A 43 -8.33 -18.09 12.56
C SER A 43 -9.26 -19.08 13.25
N THR A 44 -10.56 -18.86 13.09
CA THR A 44 -11.64 -19.71 13.65
C THR A 44 -12.37 -20.51 12.58
N ASP A 45 -12.02 -20.33 11.31
CA ASP A 45 -12.52 -21.06 10.14
C ASP A 45 -11.56 -22.17 9.69
N GLY A 46 -11.71 -22.68 8.48
CA GLY A 46 -10.86 -23.73 7.90
C GLY A 46 -9.46 -23.30 7.48
N SER A 47 -9.05 -22.06 7.69
CA SER A 47 -7.76 -21.52 7.21
C SER A 47 -6.55 -22.33 7.68
N ALA A 48 -6.46 -22.65 8.97
CA ALA A 48 -5.34 -23.41 9.52
C ALA A 48 -5.20 -24.78 8.84
N LYS A 49 -6.32 -25.47 8.61
CA LYS A 49 -6.33 -26.79 7.94
C LYS A 49 -5.87 -26.71 6.49
N ILE A 50 -6.26 -25.66 5.78
CA ILE A 50 -5.79 -25.37 4.42
C ILE A 50 -4.27 -25.19 4.44
N ILE A 51 -3.74 -24.33 5.33
CA ILE A 51 -2.31 -24.07 5.45
C ILE A 51 -1.53 -25.36 5.72
N GLU A 52 -1.97 -26.19 6.69
CA GLU A 52 -1.36 -27.49 6.99
C GLU A 52 -1.25 -28.38 5.75
N ASN A 53 -2.33 -28.48 4.97
CA ASN A 53 -2.37 -29.30 3.77
C ASN A 53 -1.40 -28.82 2.69
N TYR A 54 -1.22 -27.50 2.53
CA TYR A 54 -0.25 -26.93 1.59
C TYR A 54 1.19 -27.09 2.10
N ALA A 55 1.44 -26.88 3.37
CA ALA A 55 2.77 -27.02 3.98
C ALA A 55 3.28 -28.46 3.92
N ALA A 56 2.41 -29.45 4.10
CA ALA A 56 2.76 -30.87 4.00
C ALA A 56 3.30 -31.26 2.61
N ARG A 57 2.98 -30.51 1.57
CA ARG A 57 3.36 -30.80 0.17
C ARG A 57 4.45 -29.87 -0.38
N ASN A 58 4.82 -28.80 0.38
CA ASN A 58 5.73 -27.76 -0.07
C ASN A 58 6.75 -27.42 1.01
N SER A 59 7.95 -27.99 0.92
CA SER A 59 9.01 -27.87 1.93
C SER A 59 9.57 -26.44 2.12
N HIS A 60 9.37 -25.54 1.14
CA HIS A 60 9.75 -24.12 1.22
C HIS A 60 8.66 -23.24 1.82
N LEU A 61 7.48 -23.82 2.17
CA LEU A 61 6.41 -23.15 2.86
C LEU A 61 6.54 -23.44 4.36
N ARG A 62 6.74 -22.39 5.15
CA ARG A 62 6.73 -22.42 6.62
C ARG A 62 5.55 -21.63 7.14
N TRP A 63 4.95 -22.14 8.21
CA TRP A 63 3.82 -21.45 8.82
C TRP A 63 3.83 -21.58 10.34
N TRP A 64 3.10 -20.69 10.97
CA TRP A 64 2.82 -20.72 12.41
C TRP A 64 1.47 -20.09 12.68
N ARG A 65 0.95 -20.36 13.87
CA ARG A 65 -0.29 -19.78 14.36
C ARG A 65 0.01 -18.93 15.58
N ASN A 66 -0.50 -17.70 15.57
CA ASN A 66 -0.44 -16.83 16.74
C ASN A 66 -1.37 -17.35 17.84
N PRO A 67 -0.97 -17.25 19.12
CA PRO A 67 -1.78 -17.75 20.24
C PRO A 67 -3.10 -16.97 20.43
N LYS A 68 -3.19 -15.77 19.86
CA LYS A 68 -4.38 -14.91 19.81
C LYS A 68 -4.34 -14.03 18.56
N ASN A 69 -5.48 -13.47 18.20
CA ASN A 69 -5.54 -12.45 17.14
C ASN A 69 -4.76 -11.20 17.58
N LEU A 70 -3.76 -10.82 16.79
CA LEU A 70 -2.90 -9.65 16.98
C LEU A 70 -3.38 -8.44 16.18
N GLY A 71 -4.21 -8.68 15.16
CA GLY A 71 -4.60 -7.70 14.15
C GLY A 71 -3.62 -7.61 12.97
N LEU A 72 -4.11 -7.07 11.85
CA LEU A 72 -3.40 -7.11 10.56
C LEU A 72 -1.98 -6.56 10.67
N THR A 73 -1.79 -5.36 11.20
CA THR A 73 -0.47 -4.70 11.25
C THR A 73 0.54 -5.49 12.07
N ALA A 74 0.14 -5.95 13.27
CA ALA A 74 1.02 -6.72 14.12
C ALA A 74 1.33 -8.11 13.53
N ASN A 75 0.34 -8.79 12.93
CA ASN A 75 0.53 -10.06 12.24
C ASN A 75 1.46 -9.92 11.02
N THR A 76 1.32 -8.84 10.27
CA THR A 76 2.23 -8.49 9.16
C THR A 76 3.67 -8.32 9.66
N ASN A 77 3.86 -7.68 10.81
CA ASN A 77 5.17 -7.51 11.44
C ASN A 77 5.77 -8.84 11.91
N VAL A 78 4.95 -9.79 12.36
CA VAL A 78 5.42 -11.15 12.67
C VAL A 78 6.04 -11.79 11.41
N CYS A 79 5.40 -11.67 10.25
CA CYS A 79 5.94 -12.17 8.98
C CYS A 79 7.28 -11.49 8.62
N ILE A 80 7.40 -10.17 8.74
CA ILE A 80 8.65 -9.44 8.46
C ILE A 80 9.81 -9.95 9.33
N ARG A 81 9.56 -10.13 10.64
CA ARG A 81 10.59 -10.62 11.57
C ARG A 81 11.07 -12.03 11.25
N ALA A 82 10.20 -12.88 10.72
CA ALA A 82 10.53 -14.26 10.34
C ALA A 82 11.24 -14.37 8.98
N ALA A 83 11.15 -13.32 8.15
CA ALA A 83 11.67 -13.30 6.79
C ALA A 83 13.20 -13.27 6.75
N GLN A 84 13.79 -14.07 5.85
CA GLN A 84 15.23 -14.15 5.61
C GLN A 84 15.64 -13.61 4.22
N GLY A 85 14.69 -13.49 3.29
CA GLY A 85 14.93 -13.05 1.93
C GLY A 85 15.47 -11.63 1.84
N GLU A 86 16.23 -11.35 0.76
CA GLU A 86 16.68 -9.99 0.45
C GLU A 86 15.50 -9.07 0.14
N TYR A 87 14.49 -9.62 -0.54
CA TYR A 87 13.26 -8.93 -0.90
C TYR A 87 12.07 -9.46 -0.12
N LEU A 88 11.11 -8.58 0.16
CA LEU A 88 9.83 -8.92 0.77
C LEU A 88 8.71 -8.72 -0.24
N LYS A 89 7.90 -9.75 -0.41
CA LYS A 89 6.68 -9.78 -1.23
C LYS A 89 5.50 -10.11 -0.35
N PHE A 90 4.63 -9.14 -0.09
CA PHE A 90 3.34 -9.46 0.52
C PHE A 90 2.36 -9.96 -0.53
N VAL A 91 1.57 -10.97 -0.16
CA VAL A 91 0.36 -11.38 -0.87
C VAL A 91 -0.72 -11.55 0.19
N HIS A 92 -1.76 -10.73 0.15
CA HIS A 92 -2.87 -10.90 1.07
C HIS A 92 -3.66 -12.16 0.72
N GLN A 93 -4.24 -12.80 1.72
CA GLN A 93 -4.92 -14.11 1.62
C GLN A 93 -6.07 -14.15 0.59
N ASP A 94 -6.59 -12.99 0.22
CA ASP A 94 -7.71 -12.80 -0.72
C ASP A 94 -7.27 -12.29 -2.10
N ASP A 95 -5.98 -12.06 -2.30
CA ASP A 95 -5.39 -11.54 -3.53
C ASP A 95 -4.67 -12.64 -4.34
N LEU A 96 -4.29 -12.31 -5.59
CA LEU A 96 -3.66 -13.24 -6.53
C LEU A 96 -2.43 -12.62 -7.20
N LEU A 97 -1.44 -13.46 -7.50
CA LEU A 97 -0.44 -13.19 -8.52
C LEU A 97 -0.97 -13.69 -9.87
N LEU A 98 -1.10 -12.80 -10.85
CA LEU A 98 -1.74 -13.08 -12.13
C LEU A 98 -0.80 -13.70 -13.17
N SER A 99 0.50 -13.54 -12.98
CA SER A 99 1.53 -14.07 -13.88
C SER A 99 2.50 -14.94 -13.10
N ALA A 100 2.92 -16.05 -13.66
CA ALA A 100 3.99 -16.88 -13.09
C ALA A 100 5.31 -16.10 -12.94
N SER A 101 5.52 -15.04 -13.71
CA SER A 101 6.70 -14.17 -13.66
C SER A 101 6.51 -12.90 -12.84
N ALA A 102 5.48 -12.82 -11.97
CA ALA A 102 5.21 -11.61 -11.22
C ALA A 102 6.36 -11.24 -10.27
N ILE A 103 6.85 -12.22 -9.50
CA ILE A 103 7.95 -12.00 -8.56
C ILE A 103 9.26 -11.75 -9.31
N SER A 104 9.58 -12.54 -10.33
CA SER A 104 10.82 -12.42 -11.10
C SER A 104 10.93 -11.06 -11.80
N LYS A 105 9.86 -10.53 -12.37
CA LYS A 105 9.83 -9.19 -12.99
C LYS A 105 10.05 -8.08 -11.98
N LEU A 106 9.36 -8.10 -10.85
CA LEU A 106 9.53 -7.10 -9.80
C LEU A 106 10.94 -7.16 -9.19
N ALA A 107 11.47 -8.36 -8.94
CA ALA A 107 12.83 -8.57 -8.43
C ALA A 107 13.88 -8.04 -9.39
N ALA A 108 13.70 -8.28 -10.69
CA ALA A 108 14.60 -7.78 -11.73
C ALA A 108 14.71 -6.23 -11.74
N GLU A 109 13.64 -5.51 -11.40
CA GLU A 109 13.72 -4.05 -11.27
C GLU A 109 14.59 -3.62 -10.08
N LEU A 110 14.49 -4.32 -8.96
CA LEU A 110 15.34 -4.07 -7.80
C LEU A 110 16.81 -4.47 -8.08
N ASP A 111 17.04 -5.60 -8.75
CA ASP A 111 18.40 -6.07 -9.06
C ASP A 111 19.12 -5.12 -10.02
N ARG A 112 18.45 -4.66 -11.08
CA ARG A 112 19.03 -3.72 -12.06
C ARG A 112 19.28 -2.33 -11.48
N ASN A 113 18.52 -1.93 -10.45
CA ASN A 113 18.49 -0.57 -9.94
C ASN A 113 18.73 -0.54 -8.42
N PRO A 114 19.98 -0.55 -7.96
CA PRO A 114 20.30 -0.56 -6.52
C PRO A 114 19.74 0.61 -5.71
N GLY A 115 19.46 1.74 -6.36
CA GLY A 115 18.82 2.93 -5.76
C GLY A 115 17.31 2.80 -5.56
N VAL A 116 16.66 1.79 -6.17
CA VAL A 116 15.24 1.54 -6.00
C VAL A 116 14.97 0.82 -4.68
N SER A 117 14.08 1.37 -3.87
CA SER A 117 13.65 0.80 -2.59
C SER A 117 12.45 -0.13 -2.74
N LEU A 118 11.54 0.20 -3.65
CA LEU A 118 10.25 -0.45 -3.83
C LEU A 118 9.89 -0.51 -5.31
N ALA A 119 9.51 -1.70 -5.78
CA ALA A 119 8.93 -1.93 -7.10
C ALA A 119 7.45 -2.27 -6.97
N ALA A 120 6.62 -1.79 -7.90
CA ALA A 120 5.20 -2.15 -7.97
C ALA A 120 4.76 -2.39 -9.41
N CYS A 121 3.64 -3.11 -9.56
CA CYS A 121 2.99 -3.35 -10.84
C CYS A 121 1.64 -2.64 -10.92
N ARG A 122 1.09 -2.57 -12.15
CA ARG A 122 -0.27 -2.08 -12.35
C ARG A 122 -1.26 -2.97 -11.61
N GLN A 123 -2.23 -2.32 -10.99
CA GLN A 123 -3.31 -2.98 -10.30
C GLN A 123 -4.30 -3.60 -11.28
N HIS A 124 -4.60 -4.88 -11.10
CA HIS A 124 -5.80 -5.51 -11.63
C HIS A 124 -6.84 -5.61 -10.52
N LEU A 125 -8.10 -5.33 -10.83
CA LEU A 125 -9.21 -5.49 -9.88
C LEU A 125 -10.03 -6.71 -10.24
N THR A 126 -10.20 -7.61 -9.28
CA THR A 126 -11.14 -8.73 -9.37
C THR A 126 -12.32 -8.48 -8.41
N GLY A 127 -13.54 -8.81 -8.83
CA GLY A 127 -14.77 -8.53 -8.06
C GLY A 127 -15.60 -7.39 -8.65
N THR A 128 -16.45 -6.76 -7.85
CA THR A 128 -17.48 -5.85 -8.35
C THR A 128 -17.00 -4.45 -8.68
N GLY A 129 -17.14 -4.04 -9.96
CA GLY A 129 -17.49 -2.67 -10.37
C GLY A 129 -16.50 -1.53 -10.25
N SER A 130 -15.31 -1.73 -9.72
CA SER A 130 -14.33 -0.64 -9.57
C SER A 130 -13.41 -0.55 -10.80
N ARG A 131 -13.01 0.68 -11.17
CA ARG A 131 -11.97 0.87 -12.18
C ARG A 131 -10.59 0.86 -11.51
N PRO A 132 -9.57 0.20 -12.11
CA PRO A 132 -8.22 0.23 -11.57
C PRO A 132 -7.72 1.69 -11.50
N LEU A 133 -7.04 2.01 -10.39
CA LEU A 133 -6.32 3.27 -10.30
C LEU A 133 -5.06 3.14 -11.15
N VAL A 134 -4.94 3.96 -12.17
CA VAL A 134 -3.71 4.06 -12.96
C VAL A 134 -2.80 5.06 -12.28
N PHE A 135 -1.71 4.59 -11.70
CA PHE A 135 -0.81 5.42 -10.90
C PHE A 135 0.23 6.13 -11.76
N CYS A 136 0.83 5.39 -12.70
CA CYS A 136 1.77 5.89 -13.69
C CYS A 136 1.39 5.35 -15.07
N ASP A 137 1.55 6.19 -16.11
CA ASP A 137 1.18 5.81 -17.47
C ASP A 137 2.26 4.98 -18.18
N ARG A 138 3.47 4.93 -17.61
CA ARG A 138 4.64 4.29 -18.20
C ARG A 138 5.41 3.46 -17.20
N THR A 139 5.97 2.37 -17.65
CA THR A 139 7.01 1.63 -16.92
C THR A 139 8.24 2.52 -16.77
N GLY A 140 8.84 2.56 -15.57
CA GLY A 140 10.01 3.37 -15.32
C GLY A 140 10.34 3.53 -13.84
N ILE A 141 11.41 4.30 -13.59
CA ILE A 141 11.86 4.65 -12.25
C ILE A 141 11.45 6.10 -11.96
N TYR A 142 10.89 6.31 -10.78
CA TYR A 142 10.37 7.57 -10.30
C TYR A 142 11.05 7.93 -8.98
N ASP A 143 11.38 9.20 -8.80
CA ASP A 143 11.92 9.72 -7.54
C ASP A 143 10.96 9.42 -6.38
N GLY A 144 11.46 8.74 -5.34
CA GLY A 144 10.62 8.26 -4.24
C GLY A 144 9.90 9.38 -3.50
N ARG A 145 10.60 10.49 -3.18
CA ARG A 145 9.99 11.63 -2.46
C ARG A 145 8.96 12.36 -3.31
N ARG A 146 9.19 12.45 -4.63
CA ARG A 146 8.17 13.00 -5.55
C ARG A 146 6.91 12.15 -5.60
N MET A 147 7.05 10.82 -5.51
CA MET A 147 5.88 9.92 -5.44
C MET A 147 5.07 10.14 -4.16
N ILE A 148 5.73 10.37 -3.01
CA ILE A 148 5.07 10.74 -1.76
C ILE A 148 4.30 12.06 -1.94
N VAL A 149 4.95 13.11 -2.44
CA VAL A 149 4.31 14.42 -2.66
C VAL A 149 3.13 14.30 -3.63
N ALA A 150 3.28 13.57 -4.74
CA ALA A 150 2.21 13.35 -5.71
C ALA A 150 1.00 12.61 -5.11
N SER A 151 1.25 11.63 -4.23
CA SER A 151 0.20 10.92 -3.49
C SER A 151 -0.56 11.86 -2.57
N LEU A 152 0.15 12.71 -1.84
CA LEU A 152 -0.43 13.72 -0.94
C LEU A 152 -1.20 14.82 -1.71
N GLU A 153 -0.71 15.24 -2.87
CA GLU A 153 -1.43 16.18 -3.75
C GLU A 153 -2.76 15.65 -4.25
N ARG A 154 -2.83 14.33 -4.51
CA ARG A 154 -4.03 13.68 -5.01
C ARG A 154 -4.90 13.12 -3.89
N ASN A 155 -4.40 13.16 -2.65
CA ASN A 155 -5.01 12.53 -1.48
C ASN A 155 -5.37 11.06 -1.77
N THR A 156 -4.39 10.32 -2.31
CA THR A 156 -4.57 8.93 -2.76
C THR A 156 -3.24 8.18 -2.68
N ASN A 157 -3.25 6.90 -2.31
CA ASN A 157 -2.07 6.04 -2.40
C ASN A 157 -1.78 5.73 -3.88
N LEU A 158 -0.72 6.35 -4.44
CA LEU A 158 -0.28 6.14 -5.82
C LEU A 158 0.70 4.97 -5.98
N ILE A 159 1.05 4.28 -4.91
CA ILE A 159 1.99 3.15 -4.92
C ILE A 159 1.23 1.83 -5.06
N GLY A 160 0.08 1.74 -4.41
CA GLY A 160 -0.78 0.56 -4.44
C GLY A 160 -0.77 -0.24 -3.15
N GLN A 161 -1.52 -1.33 -3.16
CA GLN A 161 -1.66 -2.26 -2.04
C GLN A 161 -0.44 -3.18 -1.91
N PRO A 162 -0.21 -3.82 -0.75
CA PRO A 162 0.95 -4.67 -0.52
C PRO A 162 1.14 -5.79 -1.54
N THR A 163 0.05 -6.40 -2.02
CA THR A 163 0.12 -7.46 -3.04
C THR A 163 0.69 -6.99 -4.39
N LEU A 164 0.65 -5.70 -4.69
CA LEU A 164 1.22 -5.14 -5.93
C LEU A 164 2.73 -4.89 -5.84
N THR A 165 3.32 -4.95 -4.64
CA THR A 165 4.66 -4.43 -4.37
C THR A 165 5.66 -5.53 -4.05
N LEU A 166 6.95 -5.22 -4.27
CA LEU A 166 8.12 -5.94 -3.79
C LEU A 166 9.16 -4.91 -3.35
N PHE A 167 9.80 -5.12 -2.19
CA PHE A 167 10.72 -4.14 -1.62
C PHE A 167 11.88 -4.77 -0.85
N ARG A 168 12.91 -3.98 -0.57
CA ARG A 168 14.12 -4.43 0.11
C ARG A 168 13.90 -4.64 1.59
N ARG A 169 14.12 -5.86 2.10
CA ARG A 169 13.98 -6.20 3.52
C ARG A 169 14.84 -5.30 4.43
N ARG A 170 16.07 -4.98 4.02
CA ARG A 170 16.98 -4.13 4.82
C ARG A 170 16.40 -2.76 5.17
N GLN A 171 15.52 -2.22 4.32
CA GLN A 171 14.89 -0.91 4.52
C GLN A 171 13.58 -1.00 5.30
N ALA A 172 13.01 -2.19 5.45
CA ALA A 172 11.74 -2.44 6.13
C ALA A 172 11.91 -3.06 7.54
N GLN A 173 13.12 -3.10 8.10
CA GLN A 173 13.41 -3.80 9.37
C GLN A 173 12.63 -3.26 10.57
N ARG A 174 12.22 -1.98 10.56
CA ARG A 174 11.38 -1.42 11.62
C ARG A 174 9.98 -2.05 11.69
N GLY A 175 9.56 -2.72 10.62
CA GLY A 175 8.20 -3.18 10.42
C GLY A 175 7.24 -2.04 10.05
N PHE A 176 5.96 -2.41 9.88
CA PHE A 176 4.86 -1.46 9.76
C PHE A 176 4.63 -0.77 11.10
N ASP A 177 4.29 0.51 11.08
CA ASP A 177 3.99 1.26 12.29
C ASP A 177 2.60 0.87 12.82
N GLU A 178 2.56 0.22 13.99
CA GLU A 178 1.32 -0.32 14.58
C GLU A 178 0.34 0.76 15.04
N ARG A 179 0.73 2.04 14.97
CA ARG A 179 -0.19 3.16 15.17
C ARG A 179 -1.13 3.38 14.00
N PHE A 180 -0.89 2.68 12.88
CA PHE A 180 -1.68 2.74 11.65
C PHE A 180 -2.24 1.36 11.33
N THR A 181 -3.53 1.30 11.06
CA THR A 181 -4.23 0.08 10.62
C THR A 181 -4.83 0.27 9.25
N GLY A 182 -5.58 1.33 9.02
CA GLY A 182 -6.14 1.67 7.71
C GLY A 182 -5.19 2.43 6.80
N PHE A 183 -4.08 2.95 7.33
CA PHE A 183 -3.07 3.76 6.62
C PHE A 183 -1.68 3.12 6.62
N MET A 184 -1.59 1.87 7.10
CA MET A 184 -0.33 1.19 7.37
C MET A 184 0.54 0.99 6.13
N ASP A 185 -0.06 0.65 5.01
CA ASP A 185 0.62 0.43 3.73
C ASP A 185 1.23 1.73 3.20
N PHE A 186 0.44 2.80 3.14
CA PHE A 186 0.93 4.09 2.66
C PHE A 186 2.03 4.67 3.57
N GLU A 187 1.91 4.50 4.88
CA GLU A 187 2.96 4.92 5.82
C GLU A 187 4.28 4.15 5.58
N MET A 188 4.21 2.82 5.38
CA MET A 188 5.38 2.01 5.05
C MET A 188 5.97 2.41 3.69
N TRP A 189 5.14 2.66 2.68
CA TRP A 189 5.63 3.11 1.38
C TRP A 189 6.37 4.44 1.48
N CYS A 190 5.83 5.39 2.22
CA CYS A 190 6.52 6.65 2.49
C CYS A 190 7.86 6.43 3.17
N HIS A 191 7.93 5.54 4.18
CA HIS A 191 9.18 5.18 4.84
C HIS A 191 10.22 4.59 3.88
N LEU A 192 9.82 3.71 2.97
CA LEU A 192 10.72 3.10 1.98
C LEU A 192 11.16 4.13 0.93
N LEU A 193 10.24 4.95 0.44
CA LEU A 193 10.51 5.94 -0.60
C LEU A 193 11.27 7.18 -0.10
N GLU A 194 11.44 7.34 1.19
CA GLU A 194 12.42 8.28 1.75
C GLU A 194 13.86 7.77 1.58
N GLN A 195 14.05 6.47 1.39
CA GLN A 195 15.35 5.80 1.34
C GLN A 195 15.81 5.48 -0.08
N GLY A 196 14.95 5.62 -1.09
CA GLY A 196 15.28 5.35 -2.48
C GLY A 196 14.09 5.52 -3.41
N ASP A 197 14.31 5.18 -4.67
CA ASP A 197 13.35 5.40 -5.75
C ASP A 197 12.26 4.33 -5.83
N PHE A 198 11.28 4.60 -6.67
CA PHE A 198 10.13 3.76 -6.98
C PHE A 198 10.22 3.23 -8.41
N ALA A 199 10.22 1.92 -8.60
CA ALA A 199 10.06 1.30 -9.90
C ALA A 199 8.60 0.91 -10.14
N TYR A 200 8.07 1.24 -11.30
CA TYR A 200 6.71 0.89 -11.68
C TYR A 200 6.65 0.14 -13.00
N LEU A 201 5.93 -0.98 -13.02
CA LEU A 201 5.64 -1.79 -14.19
C LEU A 201 4.18 -1.59 -14.60
N THR A 202 3.93 -1.28 -15.87
CA THR A 202 2.57 -1.11 -16.41
C THR A 202 1.85 -2.44 -16.67
N GLU A 203 2.51 -3.57 -16.44
CA GLU A 203 1.91 -4.89 -16.51
C GLU A 203 1.04 -5.18 -15.29
N GLU A 204 -0.08 -5.86 -15.48
CA GLU A 204 -0.95 -6.35 -14.42
C GLU A 204 -0.43 -7.70 -13.92
N LEU A 205 0.47 -7.68 -12.94
CA LEU A 205 1.13 -8.87 -12.41
C LEU A 205 0.45 -9.43 -11.16
N ALA A 206 -0.39 -8.65 -10.51
CA ALA A 206 -1.13 -9.03 -9.32
C ALA A 206 -2.51 -8.38 -9.30
N SER A 207 -3.46 -9.03 -8.64
CA SER A 207 -4.81 -8.50 -8.48
C SER A 207 -5.11 -8.17 -7.03
N TRP A 208 -5.90 -7.14 -6.84
CA TRP A 208 -6.60 -6.84 -5.60
C TRP A 208 -8.06 -7.25 -5.76
N ARG A 209 -8.50 -8.18 -4.90
CA ARG A 209 -9.89 -8.63 -4.90
C ARG A 209 -10.73 -7.65 -4.10
N VAL A 210 -11.87 -7.23 -4.65
CA VAL A 210 -12.84 -6.35 -3.97
C VAL A 210 -14.05 -7.16 -3.53
N HIS A 211 -14.27 -7.24 -2.21
CA HIS A 211 -15.44 -7.91 -1.61
C HIS A 211 -15.87 -7.23 -0.29
N GLY A 212 -17.09 -7.53 0.17
CA GLY A 212 -17.70 -6.83 1.33
C GLY A 212 -17.04 -7.08 2.68
N ASP A 213 -16.31 -8.20 2.83
CA ASP A 213 -15.71 -8.60 4.11
C ASP A 213 -14.30 -8.04 4.34
N GLN A 214 -13.77 -7.28 3.39
CA GLN A 214 -12.42 -6.71 3.45
C GLN A 214 -12.27 -5.71 4.59
N GLN A 215 -11.08 -5.68 5.17
CA GLN A 215 -10.72 -4.65 6.15
C GLN A 215 -10.84 -3.24 5.57
N THR A 216 -10.48 -3.04 4.32
CA THR A 216 -10.63 -1.75 3.62
C THR A 216 -12.06 -1.24 3.65
N ALA A 217 -13.06 -2.11 3.46
CA ALA A 217 -14.48 -1.73 3.53
C ALA A 217 -14.88 -1.32 4.97
N ARG A 218 -14.36 -2.00 5.98
CA ARG A 218 -14.60 -1.69 7.40
C ARG A 218 -13.94 -0.37 7.81
N HIS A 219 -12.73 -0.11 7.33
CA HIS A 219 -11.96 1.11 7.64
C HIS A 219 -12.42 2.34 6.87
N ALA A 220 -12.94 2.20 5.65
CA ALA A 220 -13.34 3.32 4.79
C ALA A 220 -14.35 4.29 5.42
N ALA A 221 -15.12 3.84 6.40
CA ALA A 221 -16.11 4.64 7.14
C ALA A 221 -15.71 4.94 8.59
N SER A 222 -14.55 4.46 9.07
CA SER A 222 -14.19 4.58 10.48
C SER A 222 -13.53 5.93 10.78
N ARG A 223 -13.90 6.54 11.93
CA ARG A 223 -13.25 7.73 12.46
C ARG A 223 -11.75 7.49 12.74
N GLU A 224 -11.38 6.25 13.04
CA GLU A 224 -9.99 5.87 13.34
C GLU A 224 -9.07 6.10 12.13
N THR A 225 -9.47 5.67 10.94
CA THR A 225 -8.70 5.90 9.71
C THR A 225 -8.55 7.39 9.41
N ASP A 226 -9.58 8.18 9.68
CA ASP A 226 -9.50 9.63 9.54
C ASP A 226 -8.48 10.24 10.52
N MET A 227 -8.42 9.77 11.77
CA MET A 227 -7.45 10.21 12.77
C MET A 227 -6.02 9.72 12.45
N GLU A 228 -5.89 8.54 11.84
CA GLU A 228 -4.60 8.08 11.32
C GLU A 228 -4.04 9.02 10.25
N HIS A 229 -4.87 9.55 9.37
CA HIS A 229 -4.42 10.54 8.38
C HIS A 229 -3.88 11.81 9.04
N LEU A 230 -4.56 12.33 10.05
CA LEU A 230 -4.07 13.48 10.81
C LEU A 230 -2.71 13.18 11.44
N ARG A 231 -2.59 12.06 12.15
CA ARG A 231 -1.33 11.59 12.77
C ARG A 231 -0.23 11.42 11.74
N PHE A 232 -0.53 10.82 10.59
CA PHE A 232 0.41 10.69 9.50
C PHE A 232 0.95 12.06 9.07
N MET A 233 0.07 13.02 8.83
CA MET A 233 0.49 14.37 8.42
C MET A 233 1.30 15.09 9.50
N GLU A 234 0.98 14.92 10.78
CA GLU A 234 1.77 15.48 11.89
C GLU A 234 3.20 14.93 11.89
N ILE A 235 3.37 13.61 11.73
CA ILE A 235 4.68 12.96 11.70
C ILE A 235 5.46 13.39 10.45
N TYR A 236 4.85 13.29 9.28
CA TYR A 236 5.56 13.50 8.01
C TYR A 236 5.79 14.98 7.72
N TYR A 237 4.84 15.86 8.01
CA TYR A 237 5.02 17.30 7.82
C TYR A 237 6.01 17.92 8.84
N ALA A 238 6.32 17.22 9.92
CA ALA A 238 7.44 17.58 10.79
C ALA A 238 8.80 17.40 10.11
N LYS A 239 8.91 16.55 9.08
CA LYS A 239 10.16 16.27 8.36
C LYS A 239 10.57 17.45 7.47
N PRO A 240 11.82 17.98 7.62
CA PRO A 240 12.27 19.16 6.86
C PRO A 240 12.16 18.99 5.35
N TRP A 241 12.47 17.79 4.83
CA TRP A 241 12.42 17.53 3.39
C TRP A 241 11.00 17.66 2.81
N LEU A 242 9.98 17.19 3.53
CA LEU A 242 8.59 17.30 3.05
C LEU A 242 8.13 18.77 3.08
N ARG A 243 8.49 19.51 4.11
CA ARG A 243 8.22 20.97 4.13
C ARG A 243 8.87 21.68 2.96
N ALA A 244 10.12 21.36 2.64
CA ALA A 244 10.83 21.96 1.51
C ALA A 244 10.25 21.55 0.15
N ALA A 245 9.76 20.31 0.03
CA ALA A 245 9.15 19.78 -1.19
C ALA A 245 7.65 20.08 -1.31
N ALA A 246 7.00 20.58 -0.24
CA ALA A 246 5.56 20.82 -0.22
C ALA A 246 5.15 21.81 -1.29
N THR A 247 4.26 21.42 -2.18
CA THR A 247 3.66 22.28 -3.18
C THR A 247 2.40 22.94 -2.64
N ASP A 248 2.05 24.13 -3.18
CA ASP A 248 0.78 24.80 -2.85
C ASP A 248 -0.43 23.85 -3.04
N ARG A 249 -0.35 22.97 -4.05
CA ARG A 249 -1.39 21.99 -4.35
C ARG A 249 -1.49 20.91 -3.28
N MET A 250 -0.36 20.36 -2.82
CA MET A 250 -0.32 19.40 -1.74
C MET A 250 -0.89 20.01 -0.45
N LEU A 251 -0.37 21.17 -0.05
CA LEU A 251 -0.81 21.86 1.17
C LEU A 251 -2.31 22.13 1.14
N PHE A 252 -2.80 22.61 0.01
CA PHE A 252 -4.23 22.88 -0.16
C PHE A 252 -5.07 21.60 -0.04
N ALA A 253 -4.67 20.51 -0.71
CA ALA A 253 -5.40 19.24 -0.66
C ALA A 253 -5.47 18.71 0.78
N GLN A 254 -4.35 18.74 1.50
CA GLN A 254 -4.27 18.26 2.88
C GLN A 254 -5.06 19.18 3.85
N ILE A 255 -4.92 20.50 3.75
CA ILE A 255 -5.68 21.46 4.56
C ILE A 255 -7.19 21.28 4.36
N TYR A 256 -7.62 21.11 3.09
CA TYR A 256 -9.03 20.89 2.77
C TYR A 256 -9.54 19.59 3.37
N TYR A 257 -8.79 18.50 3.20
CA TYR A 257 -9.18 17.19 3.73
C TYR A 257 -9.22 17.20 5.27
N LEU A 258 -8.12 17.59 5.91
CA LEU A 258 -7.99 17.62 7.37
C LEU A 258 -8.98 18.58 8.01
N GLY A 259 -9.13 19.79 7.48
CA GLY A 259 -10.08 20.78 7.99
C GLY A 259 -11.54 20.34 7.86
N LYS A 260 -11.89 19.64 6.78
CA LYS A 260 -13.23 19.09 6.58
C LYS A 260 -13.54 17.92 7.51
N LYS A 261 -12.56 17.03 7.75
CA LYS A 261 -12.76 15.78 8.47
C LYS A 261 -12.55 15.95 9.99
N HIS A 262 -11.57 16.73 10.42
CA HIS A 262 -11.11 16.79 11.80
C HIS A 262 -11.36 18.14 12.49
N GLY A 263 -11.74 19.18 11.75
CA GLY A 263 -12.16 20.46 12.32
C GLY A 263 -11.15 21.05 13.30
N ARG A 264 -11.52 21.13 14.61
CA ARG A 264 -10.68 21.72 15.65
C ARG A 264 -9.41 20.93 15.94
N GLU A 265 -9.44 19.58 15.81
CA GLU A 265 -8.30 18.68 16.08
C GLU A 265 -7.16 18.93 15.08
N ALA A 266 -7.48 19.27 13.83
CA ALA A 266 -6.50 19.56 12.78
C ALA A 266 -6.02 21.03 12.78
N ARG A 267 -6.54 21.93 13.65
CA ARG A 267 -6.33 23.39 13.52
C ARG A 267 -4.85 23.78 13.52
N GLY A 268 -4.09 23.32 14.49
CA GLY A 268 -2.66 23.67 14.62
C GLY A 268 -1.84 23.26 13.40
N LEU A 269 -2.05 22.04 12.88
CA LEU A 269 -1.38 21.54 11.69
C LEU A 269 -1.82 22.29 10.43
N THR A 270 -3.12 22.57 10.28
CA THR A 270 -3.63 23.30 9.11
C THR A 270 -3.16 24.76 9.10
N ASP A 271 -3.01 25.41 10.25
CA ASP A 271 -2.49 26.78 10.34
C ASP A 271 -0.99 26.82 10.00
N LEU A 272 -0.21 25.82 10.46
CA LEU A 272 1.19 25.66 10.08
C LEU A 272 1.32 25.44 8.55
N MET A 273 0.48 24.59 7.96
CA MET A 273 0.49 24.39 6.51
C MET A 273 0.09 25.63 5.72
N ARG A 274 -0.92 26.39 6.21
CA ARG A 274 -1.34 27.64 5.60
C ARG A 274 -0.22 28.69 5.58
N SER A 275 0.62 28.74 6.60
CA SER A 275 1.74 29.68 6.64
C SER A 275 2.76 29.50 5.51
N HIS A 276 2.79 28.30 4.90
CA HIS A 276 3.67 27.99 3.75
C HIS A 276 3.02 28.27 2.40
N LEU A 277 1.70 28.50 2.34
CA LEU A 277 1.02 28.84 1.08
C LEU A 277 1.37 30.26 0.68
N LYS A 278 1.72 30.46 -0.60
CA LYS A 278 1.93 31.80 -1.16
C LYS A 278 0.58 32.51 -1.28
N CYS A 279 0.49 33.70 -0.67
CA CYS A 279 -0.70 34.54 -0.70
C CYS A 279 -1.18 34.76 -2.14
N GLY A 280 -2.46 34.62 -2.41
CA GLY A 280 -3.07 34.74 -3.76
C GLY A 280 -3.25 33.43 -4.51
N ARG A 281 -2.38 32.42 -4.32
CA ARG A 281 -2.56 31.09 -4.93
C ARG A 281 -3.59 30.24 -4.20
N PHE A 282 -3.82 30.49 -2.91
CA PHE A 282 -4.79 29.73 -2.10
C PHE A 282 -6.22 29.84 -2.67
N VAL A 283 -6.69 31.05 -2.97
CA VAL A 283 -8.05 31.28 -3.52
C VAL A 283 -8.20 30.59 -4.87
N TRP A 284 -7.18 30.67 -5.71
CA TRP A 284 -7.20 30.05 -7.04
C TRP A 284 -7.15 28.52 -6.98
N GLN A 285 -6.36 27.92 -6.08
CA GLN A 285 -6.35 26.48 -5.83
C GLN A 285 -7.66 26.01 -5.22
N TRP A 286 -8.26 26.79 -4.31
CA TRP A 286 -9.57 26.51 -3.73
C TRP A 286 -10.67 26.53 -4.80
N LEU A 287 -10.65 27.51 -5.69
CA LEU A 287 -11.57 27.59 -6.83
C LEU A 287 -11.38 26.40 -7.78
N LYS A 288 -10.14 26.04 -8.13
CA LYS A 288 -9.85 24.85 -8.93
C LYS A 288 -10.32 23.56 -8.27
N HIS A 289 -10.14 23.43 -6.97
CA HIS A 289 -10.55 22.23 -6.24
C HIS A 289 -12.09 22.15 -6.14
N LYS A 290 -12.78 23.26 -5.93
CA LYS A 290 -14.25 23.33 -6.04
C LYS A 290 -14.72 23.06 -7.47
N ALA A 291 -14.05 23.59 -8.47
CA ALA A 291 -14.36 23.36 -9.86
C ALA A 291 -14.04 21.93 -10.34
N GLY A 292 -13.03 21.27 -9.77
CA GLY A 292 -12.64 19.89 -10.06
C GLY A 292 -13.50 18.81 -9.41
N ARG A 293 -14.45 19.19 -8.51
CA ARG A 293 -15.49 18.28 -7.98
C ARG A 293 -16.83 18.64 -8.60
N PRO A 294 -17.50 17.75 -9.05
CA PRO A 294 -17.67 16.93 -10.24
C PRO A 294 -18.23 17.75 -11.42
N TRP A 295 -17.38 18.33 -12.19
CA TRP A 295 -17.76 18.78 -13.53
C TRP A 295 -18.27 17.63 -14.42
N GLY A 296 -18.13 16.41 -13.98
CA GLY A 296 -18.77 15.24 -14.61
C GLY A 296 -20.30 15.31 -14.67
N LYS A 297 -20.97 16.06 -13.80
CA LYS A 297 -22.43 16.28 -13.86
C LYS A 297 -22.84 17.67 -14.38
N LEU A 298 -22.02 18.71 -14.18
CA LEU A 298 -22.35 20.07 -14.65
C LEU A 298 -21.84 20.34 -16.06
N GLY A 299 -20.66 19.78 -16.45
CA GLY A 299 -20.11 19.90 -17.80
C GLY A 299 -20.97 19.21 -18.87
N ARG A 300 -21.70 18.14 -18.51
CA ARG A 300 -22.68 17.52 -19.41
C ARG A 300 -23.99 18.32 -19.57
N LYS A 301 -24.29 19.25 -18.65
CA LYS A 301 -25.46 20.12 -18.76
C LYS A 301 -25.18 21.41 -19.55
N LEU A 302 -23.91 21.79 -19.70
CA LEU A 302 -23.52 23.00 -20.44
C LEU A 302 -22.95 22.70 -21.84
N ALA A 303 -22.57 21.44 -22.12
CA ALA A 303 -22.17 21.00 -23.47
C ALA A 303 -23.35 20.48 -24.33
N GLY A 304 -24.58 20.63 -23.84
CA GLY A 304 -25.82 20.27 -24.53
C GLY A 304 -26.71 21.47 -24.84
N ARG A 305 -26.08 22.56 -25.37
CA ARG A 305 -26.79 23.61 -26.09
C ARG A 305 -25.99 23.96 -27.33
#